data_ee05ebd2b35edc3a630b944404d196b8
#
_entry.id   ee05ebd2b35edc3a630b944404d196b8
#
_cell.length_a   1.000
_cell.length_b   1.000
_cell.length_c   1.000
_cell.angle_alpha   90.00
_cell.angle_beta   90.00
_cell.angle_gamma   90.00
#
_symmetry.space_group_name_H-M   'P 1'
#
loop_
_entity.id
_entity.type
_entity.pdbx_description
1 polymer ?
#
loop_
_entity_poly.entity_id
_entity_poly.type
_entity_poly.pdbx_seq_one_letter_code
_entity_poly.pdbx_strand_id
1 'polypeptide(L)'
;MVEIEETGLSFETELDLDRLKALAADWLLAIGEDPNREGLLKTPERVAKAWAFLTRGYRQDLKEIVNGAIFQAEGSEMVVVKGIEFYSLCEHHLLPFFGQVHIGYIPNGKILGLSKIARIVDLFARRLQVQERLAVQIAEAIQEVLEPQGVGVVVEGVHLCMMMRGVEKQHSRTVTSAMLGVFRESQKTREEFLSHLR
;
A
#
# COMPACT_ATOMS: atom_id res chain seq x y z
N MET A 1 2.18 12.27 27.75
CA MET A 1 1.02 12.29 26.83
C MET A 1 1.27 13.43 25.87
N VAL A 2 1.59 13.12 24.63
CA VAL A 2 1.71 14.13 23.57
C VAL A 2 0.37 14.08 22.85
N GLU A 3 -0.42 15.14 22.98
CA GLU A 3 -1.64 15.33 22.19
C GLU A 3 -1.21 15.52 20.73
N ILE A 4 -1.60 14.56 19.88
CA ILE A 4 -1.50 14.70 18.44
C ILE A 4 -2.75 15.49 18.03
N GLU A 5 -2.60 16.79 17.80
CA GLU A 5 -3.63 17.56 17.10
C GLU A 5 -3.86 16.93 15.73
N GLU A 6 -5.08 16.44 15.49
CA GLU A 6 -5.57 16.11 14.16
C GLU A 6 -5.56 17.38 13.31
N THR A 7 -4.46 17.62 12.63
CA THR A 7 -4.44 18.62 11.57
C THR A 7 -5.31 18.09 10.44
N GLY A 8 -6.55 18.57 10.37
CA GLY A 8 -7.50 18.31 9.27
C GLY A 8 -6.99 18.91 7.97
N LEU A 9 -5.97 18.33 7.40
CA LEU A 9 -5.54 18.55 6.02
C LEU A 9 -6.39 17.67 5.13
N SER A 10 -7.48 18.23 4.60
CA SER A 10 -8.14 17.66 3.44
C SER A 10 -7.17 17.76 2.26
N PHE A 11 -6.55 16.64 1.88
CA PHE A 11 -5.69 16.56 0.70
C PHE A 11 -6.52 16.52 -0.60
N GLU A 12 -7.38 17.50 -0.81
CA GLU A 12 -7.98 17.81 -2.11
C GLU A 12 -7.03 18.63 -2.99
N THR A 13 -5.72 18.42 -2.85
CA THR A 13 -4.75 19.10 -3.71
C THR A 13 -4.62 18.32 -5.02
N GLU A 14 -5.11 18.93 -6.09
CA GLU A 14 -4.77 18.52 -7.45
C GLU A 14 -3.25 18.40 -7.58
N LEU A 15 -2.77 17.29 -8.16
CA LEU A 15 -1.34 17.08 -8.32
C LEU A 15 -0.78 18.06 -9.34
N ASP A 16 0.12 18.94 -8.91
CA ASP A 16 0.80 19.91 -9.75
C ASP A 16 1.96 19.27 -10.52
N LEU A 17 1.67 18.78 -11.72
CA LEU A 17 2.65 18.12 -12.59
C LEU A 17 3.76 19.08 -13.06
N ASP A 18 3.43 20.35 -13.33
CA ASP A 18 4.40 21.33 -13.79
C ASP A 18 5.39 21.68 -12.68
N ARG A 19 4.90 21.82 -11.46
CA ARG A 19 5.76 21.99 -10.29
C ARG A 19 6.67 20.77 -10.04
N LEU A 20 6.13 19.54 -10.14
CA LEU A 20 6.95 18.32 -10.02
C LEU A 20 8.04 18.24 -11.09
N LYS A 21 7.71 18.65 -12.31
CA LYS A 21 8.67 18.73 -13.41
C LYS A 21 9.78 19.75 -13.14
N ALA A 22 9.44 20.93 -12.66
CA ALA A 22 10.41 21.97 -12.28
C ALA A 22 11.34 21.47 -11.15
N LEU A 23 10.76 20.89 -10.08
CA LEU A 23 11.53 20.33 -8.96
C LEU A 23 12.46 19.20 -9.41
N ALA A 24 12.05 18.37 -10.37
CA ALA A 24 12.90 17.31 -10.90
C ALA A 24 14.11 17.88 -11.71
N ALA A 25 13.90 18.98 -12.42
CA ALA A 25 14.99 19.69 -13.10
C ALA A 25 15.98 20.30 -12.11
N ASP A 26 15.46 20.96 -11.06
CA ASP A 26 16.28 21.53 -9.99
C ASP A 26 17.05 20.46 -9.23
N TRP A 27 16.44 19.30 -9.01
CA TRP A 27 17.12 18.16 -8.38
C TRP A 27 18.31 17.68 -9.22
N LEU A 28 18.16 17.56 -10.53
CA LEU A 28 19.28 17.20 -11.42
C LEU A 28 20.46 18.17 -11.27
N LEU A 29 20.20 19.49 -11.27
CA LEU A 29 21.20 20.50 -11.04
C LEU A 29 21.84 20.37 -9.64
N ALA A 30 21.04 20.14 -8.61
CA ALA A 30 21.50 20.04 -7.23
C ALA A 30 22.44 18.85 -6.97
N ILE A 31 22.29 17.76 -7.74
CA ILE A 31 23.21 16.59 -7.67
C ILE A 31 24.42 16.73 -8.63
N GLY A 32 24.56 17.86 -9.34
CA GLY A 32 25.68 18.12 -10.23
C GLY A 32 25.52 17.60 -11.67
N GLU A 33 24.30 17.25 -12.09
CA GLU A 33 24.01 16.80 -13.44
C GLU A 33 23.65 17.97 -14.38
N ASP A 34 23.92 17.82 -15.67
CA ASP A 34 23.46 18.73 -16.71
C ASP A 34 22.09 18.29 -17.26
N PRO A 35 20.98 18.99 -16.92
CA PRO A 35 19.66 18.63 -17.39
C PRO A 35 19.47 18.76 -18.89
N ASN A 36 20.39 19.46 -19.60
CA ASN A 36 20.33 19.70 -21.04
C ASN A 36 21.03 18.60 -21.85
N ARG A 37 21.76 17.68 -21.21
CA ARG A 37 22.34 16.56 -21.97
C ARG A 37 21.24 15.64 -22.49
N GLU A 38 21.45 15.06 -23.66
CA GLU A 38 20.44 14.29 -24.43
C GLU A 38 19.64 13.29 -23.60
N GLY A 39 20.30 12.51 -22.74
CA GLY A 39 19.66 11.49 -21.90
C GLY A 39 18.72 12.06 -20.83
N LEU A 40 18.88 13.32 -20.41
CA LEU A 40 18.14 13.97 -19.34
C LEU A 40 17.06 14.96 -19.79
N LEU A 41 17.04 15.35 -21.08
CA LEU A 41 16.08 16.34 -21.61
C LEU A 41 14.62 16.02 -21.26
N LYS A 42 14.24 14.75 -21.25
CA LYS A 42 12.86 14.29 -20.92
C LYS A 42 12.71 13.78 -19.49
N THR A 43 13.77 13.77 -18.69
CA THR A 43 13.75 13.21 -17.33
C THR A 43 12.80 13.96 -16.40
N PRO A 44 12.75 15.31 -16.37
CA PRO A 44 11.80 16.02 -15.52
C PRO A 44 10.34 15.65 -15.78
N GLU A 45 9.94 15.54 -17.04
CA GLU A 45 8.57 15.11 -17.40
C GLU A 45 8.31 13.65 -17.01
N ARG A 46 9.28 12.76 -17.23
CA ARG A 46 9.14 11.34 -16.87
C ARG A 46 9.03 11.15 -15.36
N VAL A 47 9.82 11.89 -14.59
CA VAL A 47 9.78 11.88 -13.13
C VAL A 47 8.42 12.36 -12.64
N ALA A 48 7.91 13.49 -13.13
CA ALA A 48 6.59 14.00 -12.75
C ALA A 48 5.47 12.97 -13.01
N LYS A 49 5.45 12.34 -14.20
CA LYS A 49 4.49 11.28 -14.55
C LYS A 49 4.64 10.04 -13.65
N ALA A 50 5.87 9.62 -13.35
CA ALA A 50 6.14 8.49 -12.47
C ALA A 50 5.62 8.75 -11.05
N TRP A 51 5.87 9.94 -10.49
CA TRP A 51 5.36 10.33 -9.18
C TRP A 51 3.84 10.41 -9.15
N ALA A 52 3.22 10.96 -10.20
CA ALA A 52 1.76 10.96 -10.35
C ALA A 52 1.16 9.55 -10.24
N PHE A 53 1.78 8.58 -10.91
CA PHE A 53 1.36 7.18 -10.87
C PHE A 53 1.64 6.52 -9.52
N LEU A 54 2.83 6.71 -8.96
CA LEU A 54 3.24 6.08 -7.71
C LEU A 54 2.50 6.62 -6.48
N THR A 55 1.92 7.82 -6.59
CA THR A 55 1.14 8.46 -5.51
C THR A 55 -0.35 8.56 -5.82
N ARG A 56 -0.84 7.82 -6.83
CA ARG A 56 -2.25 7.89 -7.25
C ARG A 56 -3.24 7.51 -6.13
N GLY A 57 -2.81 6.71 -5.16
CA GLY A 57 -3.63 6.28 -4.04
C GLY A 57 -4.14 7.43 -3.16
N TYR A 58 -3.47 8.59 -3.15
CA TYR A 58 -3.97 9.78 -2.47
C TYR A 58 -5.22 10.40 -3.14
N ARG A 59 -5.45 10.07 -4.40
CA ARG A 59 -6.53 10.62 -5.23
C ARG A 59 -7.59 9.59 -5.60
N GLN A 60 -7.62 8.48 -4.86
CA GLN A 60 -8.59 7.41 -5.06
C GLN A 60 -9.44 7.25 -3.82
N ASP A 61 -10.71 6.94 -4.01
CA ASP A 61 -11.68 6.67 -2.95
C ASP A 61 -11.97 5.18 -2.84
N LEU A 62 -12.11 4.68 -1.60
CA LEU A 62 -12.37 3.27 -1.31
C LEU A 62 -13.73 2.81 -1.86
N LYS A 63 -14.77 3.66 -1.74
CA LYS A 63 -16.12 3.33 -2.20
C LYS A 63 -16.18 3.24 -3.72
N GLU A 64 -15.45 4.15 -4.42
CA GLU A 64 -15.33 4.11 -5.87
C GLU A 64 -14.59 2.85 -6.34
N ILE A 65 -13.54 2.44 -5.63
CA ILE A 65 -12.82 1.20 -5.93
C ILE A 65 -13.72 -0.01 -5.80
N VAL A 66 -14.47 -0.11 -4.71
CA VAL A 66 -15.40 -1.22 -4.46
C VAL A 66 -16.53 -1.25 -5.50
N ASN A 67 -17.09 -0.07 -5.82
CA ASN A 67 -18.07 0.13 -6.89
C ASN A 67 -19.15 -0.96 -6.95
N GLY A 68 -19.78 -1.25 -5.79
CA GLY A 68 -20.88 -2.22 -5.70
C GLY A 68 -20.50 -3.69 -5.93
N ALA A 69 -19.21 -4.05 -6.07
CA ALA A 69 -18.79 -5.43 -6.27
C ALA A 69 -18.76 -6.24 -4.95
N ILE A 70 -19.83 -6.10 -4.18
CA ILE A 70 -20.12 -6.87 -2.97
C ILE A 70 -21.23 -7.85 -3.31
N PHE A 71 -21.03 -9.13 -3.03
CA PHE A 71 -21.93 -10.22 -3.34
C PHE A 71 -22.35 -10.93 -2.05
N GLN A 72 -23.48 -11.63 -2.09
CA GLN A 72 -23.92 -12.47 -0.98
C GLN A 72 -22.99 -13.69 -0.85
N ALA A 73 -22.61 -14.00 0.37
CA ALA A 73 -21.87 -15.22 0.69
C ALA A 73 -22.86 -16.32 1.08
N GLU A 74 -22.73 -17.52 0.49
CA GLU A 74 -23.53 -18.69 0.85
C GLU A 74 -23.00 -19.43 2.09
N GLY A 75 -21.76 -19.12 2.51
CA GLY A 75 -21.08 -19.76 3.65
C GLY A 75 -20.25 -18.79 4.47
N SER A 76 -19.62 -19.31 5.52
CA SER A 76 -18.72 -18.57 6.43
C SER A 76 -17.28 -19.11 6.41
N GLU A 77 -16.91 -19.82 5.35
CA GLU A 77 -15.57 -20.35 5.19
C GLU A 77 -14.58 -19.21 4.95
N MET A 78 -13.34 -19.38 5.43
CA MET A 78 -12.27 -18.40 5.24
C MET A 78 -11.97 -18.22 3.76
N VAL A 79 -11.99 -16.97 3.30
CA VAL A 79 -11.52 -16.59 1.96
C VAL A 79 -10.08 -16.09 2.08
N VAL A 80 -9.14 -16.68 1.32
CA VAL A 80 -7.74 -16.26 1.31
C VAL A 80 -7.32 -15.86 -0.10
N VAL A 81 -6.79 -14.65 -0.23
CA VAL A 81 -6.14 -14.15 -1.45
C VAL A 81 -4.68 -13.90 -1.14
N LYS A 82 -3.78 -14.66 -1.77
CA LYS A 82 -2.35 -14.58 -1.49
C LYS A 82 -1.53 -14.14 -2.70
N GLY A 83 -0.35 -13.58 -2.41
CA GLY A 83 0.60 -13.20 -3.45
C GLY A 83 0.20 -11.95 -4.22
N ILE A 84 -0.57 -11.03 -3.62
CA ILE A 84 -0.92 -9.75 -4.26
C ILE A 84 0.33 -8.88 -4.27
N GLU A 85 0.90 -8.65 -5.44
CA GLU A 85 2.07 -7.79 -5.58
C GLU A 85 1.75 -6.34 -5.25
N PHE A 86 2.68 -5.66 -4.58
CA PHE A 86 2.57 -4.24 -4.32
C PHE A 86 3.90 -3.52 -4.55
N TYR A 87 3.80 -2.23 -4.88
CA TYR A 87 4.90 -1.29 -4.96
C TYR A 87 4.53 -0.01 -4.22
N SER A 88 5.39 0.42 -3.31
CA SER A 88 5.17 1.60 -2.47
C SER A 88 6.44 2.43 -2.34
N LEU A 89 6.32 3.61 -1.76
CA LEU A 89 7.44 4.50 -1.46
C LEU A 89 7.59 4.66 0.04
N CYS A 90 8.78 4.36 0.56
CA CYS A 90 9.11 4.58 1.96
C CYS A 90 9.03 6.10 2.27
N GLU A 91 8.19 6.50 3.21
CA GLU A 91 7.99 7.92 3.55
C GLU A 91 9.26 8.59 4.09
N HIS A 92 10.19 7.82 4.70
CA HIS A 92 11.41 8.35 5.28
C HIS A 92 12.47 8.73 4.25
N HIS A 93 12.49 8.06 3.08
CA HIS A 93 13.58 8.20 2.11
C HIS A 93 13.10 8.41 0.68
N LEU A 94 11.79 8.32 0.41
CA LEU A 94 11.19 8.36 -0.93
C LEU A 94 11.73 7.26 -1.87
N LEU A 95 12.35 6.22 -1.29
CA LEU A 95 12.85 5.06 -2.02
C LEU A 95 11.80 3.94 -2.03
N PRO A 96 11.75 3.13 -3.09
CA PRO A 96 10.77 2.06 -3.20
C PRO A 96 10.94 0.97 -2.13
N PHE A 97 9.82 0.42 -1.69
CA PHE A 97 9.72 -0.91 -1.13
C PHE A 97 8.59 -1.65 -1.81
N PHE A 98 8.72 -2.94 -1.95
CA PHE A 98 7.79 -3.75 -2.73
C PHE A 98 7.78 -5.19 -2.23
N GLY A 99 6.78 -5.94 -2.63
CA GLY A 99 6.65 -7.32 -2.20
C GLY A 99 5.27 -7.88 -2.45
N GLN A 100 4.75 -8.63 -1.48
CA GLN A 100 3.47 -9.30 -1.58
C GLN A 100 2.61 -9.06 -0.34
N VAL A 101 1.30 -8.97 -0.57
CA VAL A 101 0.28 -8.91 0.47
C VAL A 101 -0.56 -10.19 0.40
N HIS A 102 -0.84 -10.75 1.56
CA HIS A 102 -1.71 -11.89 1.74
C HIS A 102 -2.86 -11.46 2.64
N ILE A 103 -4.09 -11.75 2.21
CA ILE A 103 -5.30 -11.31 2.88
C ILE A 103 -6.20 -12.51 3.12
N GLY A 104 -6.64 -12.67 4.36
CA GLY A 104 -7.69 -13.61 4.73
C GLY A 104 -8.85 -12.88 5.39
N TYR A 105 -10.09 -13.29 5.12
CA TYR A 105 -11.25 -12.81 5.87
C TYR A 105 -12.29 -13.92 6.00
N ILE A 106 -13.09 -13.88 7.07
CA ILE A 106 -14.23 -14.78 7.26
C ILE A 106 -15.51 -13.98 6.99
N PRO A 107 -16.25 -14.32 5.93
CA PRO A 107 -17.48 -13.61 5.56
C PRO A 107 -18.51 -13.58 6.67
N ASN A 108 -19.27 -12.48 6.71
CA ASN A 108 -20.48 -12.33 7.50
C ASN A 108 -21.64 -11.97 6.54
N GLY A 109 -22.00 -12.95 5.68
CA GLY A 109 -23.04 -12.79 4.67
C GLY A 109 -22.62 -12.01 3.40
N LYS A 110 -21.38 -11.48 3.33
CA LYS A 110 -20.92 -10.68 2.20
C LYS A 110 -19.51 -11.11 1.78
N ILE A 111 -19.26 -11.13 0.47
CA ILE A 111 -17.92 -11.31 -0.13
C ILE A 111 -17.60 -10.20 -1.12
N LEU A 112 -16.31 -9.92 -1.31
CA LEU A 112 -15.82 -8.91 -2.22
C LEU A 112 -15.27 -9.55 -3.50
N GLY A 113 -15.52 -8.94 -4.64
CA GLY A 113 -14.91 -9.37 -5.89
C GLY A 113 -13.37 -9.34 -5.79
N LEU A 114 -12.70 -10.45 -6.15
CA LEU A 114 -11.26 -10.65 -5.96
C LEU A 114 -10.39 -9.51 -6.52
N SER A 115 -10.78 -8.97 -7.67
CA SER A 115 -10.07 -7.83 -8.28
C SER A 115 -10.13 -6.56 -7.42
N LYS A 116 -11.15 -6.42 -6.57
CA LYS A 116 -11.29 -5.28 -5.68
C LYS A 116 -10.33 -5.35 -4.51
N ILE A 117 -10.06 -6.57 -4.03
CA ILE A 117 -9.06 -6.80 -2.98
C ILE A 117 -7.69 -6.31 -3.45
N ALA A 118 -7.26 -6.67 -4.65
CA ALA A 118 -5.99 -6.19 -5.21
C ALA A 118 -5.97 -4.66 -5.40
N ARG A 119 -7.10 -4.05 -5.78
CA ARG A 119 -7.20 -2.59 -5.92
C ARG A 119 -7.17 -1.87 -4.58
N ILE A 120 -7.69 -2.47 -3.50
CA ILE A 120 -7.56 -1.93 -2.14
C ILE A 120 -6.10 -1.94 -1.70
N VAL A 121 -5.35 -3.01 -2.01
CA VAL A 121 -3.90 -3.03 -1.77
C VAL A 121 -3.21 -1.88 -2.50
N ASP A 122 -3.50 -1.69 -3.79
CA ASP A 122 -2.94 -0.59 -4.58
C ASP A 122 -3.33 0.80 -4.04
N LEU A 123 -4.57 0.99 -3.58
CA LEU A 123 -5.04 2.24 -2.98
C LEU A 123 -4.13 2.73 -1.86
N PHE A 124 -3.73 1.83 -0.98
CA PHE A 124 -2.88 2.16 0.17
C PHE A 124 -1.38 2.06 -0.15
N ALA A 125 -0.97 1.16 -1.04
CA ALA A 125 0.43 1.03 -1.43
C ALA A 125 0.92 2.20 -2.28
N ARG A 126 0.07 2.77 -3.16
CA ARG A 126 0.44 3.91 -4.02
C ARG A 126 0.39 5.26 -3.29
N ARG A 127 1.08 5.31 -2.14
CA ARG A 127 1.24 6.48 -1.25
C ARG A 127 2.64 6.46 -0.66
N LEU A 128 3.01 7.51 0.07
CA LEU A 128 4.16 7.45 0.97
C LEU A 128 3.75 6.62 2.19
N GLN A 129 4.49 5.56 2.49
CA GLN A 129 4.08 4.56 3.48
C GLN A 129 5.21 4.10 4.40
N VAL A 130 4.78 3.53 5.52
CA VAL A 130 5.52 2.51 6.28
C VAL A 130 4.76 1.19 6.18
N GLN A 131 5.47 0.08 6.18
CA GLN A 131 4.88 -1.24 5.91
C GLN A 131 3.85 -1.65 6.98
N GLU A 132 4.06 -1.26 8.23
CA GLU A 132 3.17 -1.52 9.35
C GLU A 132 1.81 -0.83 9.15
N ARG A 133 1.82 0.45 8.78
CA ARG A 133 0.60 1.21 8.49
C ARG A 133 -0.12 0.68 7.25
N LEU A 134 0.61 0.25 6.22
CA LEU A 134 0.03 -0.37 5.04
C LEU A 134 -0.80 -1.61 5.40
N ALA A 135 -0.26 -2.50 6.24
CA ALA A 135 -0.97 -3.71 6.68
C ALA A 135 -2.26 -3.37 7.45
N VAL A 136 -2.20 -2.39 8.34
CA VAL A 136 -3.37 -1.96 9.15
C VAL A 136 -4.43 -1.33 8.26
N GLN A 137 -4.08 -0.39 7.40
CA GLN A 137 -5.04 0.30 6.53
C GLN A 137 -5.76 -0.65 5.57
N ILE A 138 -5.07 -1.66 5.04
CA ILE A 138 -5.70 -2.69 4.20
C ILE A 138 -6.70 -3.51 5.02
N ALA A 139 -6.34 -3.93 6.24
CA ALA A 139 -7.23 -4.71 7.10
C ALA A 139 -8.48 -3.91 7.49
N GLU A 140 -8.32 -2.65 7.89
CA GLU A 140 -9.41 -1.74 8.26
C GLU A 140 -10.34 -1.46 7.09
N ALA A 141 -9.82 -1.24 5.89
CA ALA A 141 -10.63 -1.02 4.70
C ALA A 141 -11.51 -2.24 4.35
N ILE A 142 -10.98 -3.45 4.46
CA ILE A 142 -11.75 -4.67 4.24
C ILE A 142 -12.80 -4.85 5.34
N GLN A 143 -12.45 -4.54 6.59
CA GLN A 143 -13.37 -4.56 7.73
C GLN A 143 -14.51 -3.55 7.53
N GLU A 144 -14.22 -2.34 7.07
CA GLU A 144 -15.22 -1.31 6.79
C GLU A 144 -16.18 -1.72 5.67
N VAL A 145 -15.65 -2.28 4.58
CA VAL A 145 -16.44 -2.59 3.37
C VAL A 145 -17.34 -3.80 3.54
N LEU A 146 -16.84 -4.86 4.19
CA LEU A 146 -17.52 -6.16 4.26
C LEU A 146 -18.17 -6.45 5.62
N GLU A 147 -17.73 -5.78 6.68
CA GLU A 147 -18.12 -6.11 8.07
C GLU A 147 -17.96 -7.60 8.36
N PRO A 148 -16.83 -8.24 7.99
CA PRO A 148 -16.62 -9.66 8.16
C PRO A 148 -16.43 -10.01 9.64
N GLN A 149 -16.48 -11.30 10.01
CA GLN A 149 -16.20 -11.76 11.37
C GLN A 149 -14.74 -11.42 11.80
N GLY A 150 -13.85 -11.24 10.84
CA GLY A 150 -12.49 -10.80 11.05
C GLY A 150 -11.69 -10.75 9.75
N VAL A 151 -10.53 -10.10 9.84
CA VAL A 151 -9.57 -9.93 8.74
C VAL A 151 -8.18 -10.22 9.22
N GLY A 152 -7.40 -10.96 8.43
CA GLY A 152 -5.97 -11.15 8.58
C GLY A 152 -5.23 -10.60 7.35
N VAL A 153 -4.24 -9.76 7.57
CA VAL A 153 -3.35 -9.25 6.52
C VAL A 153 -1.91 -9.53 6.90
N VAL A 154 -1.15 -10.10 5.97
CA VAL A 154 0.32 -10.26 6.10
C VAL A 154 0.96 -9.57 4.90
N VAL A 155 1.95 -8.73 5.17
CA VAL A 155 2.73 -8.03 4.15
C VAL A 155 4.18 -8.47 4.25
N GLU A 156 4.74 -8.96 3.15
CA GLU A 156 6.15 -9.29 3.01
C GLU A 156 6.80 -8.30 2.06
N GLY A 157 7.81 -7.58 2.51
CA GLY A 157 8.43 -6.50 1.74
C GLY A 157 9.95 -6.51 1.73
N VAL A 158 10.49 -6.00 0.63
CA VAL A 158 11.90 -5.70 0.42
C VAL A 158 12.05 -4.19 0.33
N HIS A 159 12.95 -3.61 1.12
CA HIS A 159 13.13 -2.16 1.24
C HIS A 159 14.44 -1.71 0.61
N LEU A 160 14.37 -0.98 -0.51
CA LEU A 160 15.56 -0.44 -1.16
C LEU A 160 16.31 0.58 -0.29
N CYS A 161 15.60 1.26 0.61
CA CYS A 161 16.24 2.16 1.57
C CYS A 161 17.18 1.45 2.56
N MET A 162 17.04 0.13 2.73
CA MET A 162 17.95 -0.71 3.52
C MET A 162 18.99 -1.43 2.67
N MET A 163 18.69 -1.72 1.40
CA MET A 163 19.53 -2.55 0.54
C MET A 163 20.60 -1.74 -0.19
N MET A 164 20.22 -0.62 -0.82
CA MET A 164 21.10 0.13 -1.72
C MET A 164 21.95 1.19 -1.02
N ARG A 165 21.65 1.48 0.23
CA ARG A 165 22.36 2.45 1.08
C ARG A 165 22.05 2.18 2.57
N GLY A 166 22.72 2.88 3.48
CA GLY A 166 22.54 2.76 4.92
C GLY A 166 23.15 1.46 5.44
N VAL A 167 22.33 0.51 5.84
CA VAL A 167 22.79 -0.77 6.41
C VAL A 167 23.21 -1.82 5.36
N GLU A 168 22.86 -1.61 4.09
CA GLU A 168 23.29 -2.42 2.94
C GLU A 168 23.03 -3.94 3.09
N LYS A 169 21.86 -4.31 3.62
CA LYS A 169 21.46 -5.71 3.83
C LYS A 169 20.62 -6.23 2.67
N GLN A 170 21.26 -6.91 1.72
CA GLN A 170 20.68 -7.35 0.45
C GLN A 170 19.59 -8.42 0.58
N HIS A 171 19.63 -9.24 1.64
CA HIS A 171 18.74 -10.41 1.80
C HIS A 171 17.71 -10.22 2.92
N SER A 172 17.64 -9.02 3.53
CA SER A 172 16.64 -8.78 4.57
C SER A 172 15.25 -8.60 3.97
N ARG A 173 14.28 -9.25 4.59
CA ARG A 173 12.85 -9.08 4.29
C ARG A 173 12.14 -8.65 5.56
N THR A 174 11.17 -7.77 5.43
CA THR A 174 10.32 -7.35 6.53
C THR A 174 8.97 -8.03 6.37
N VAL A 175 8.47 -8.63 7.45
CA VAL A 175 7.12 -9.20 7.50
C VAL A 175 6.34 -8.46 8.56
N THR A 176 5.19 -7.90 8.18
CA THR A 176 4.25 -7.24 9.09
C THR A 176 2.88 -7.87 8.98
N SER A 177 2.11 -7.84 10.05
CA SER A 177 0.75 -8.39 10.04
C SER A 177 -0.23 -7.49 10.79
N ALA A 178 -1.49 -7.50 10.31
CA ALA A 178 -2.64 -6.92 10.99
C ALA A 178 -3.73 -7.97 11.11
N MET A 179 -4.26 -8.16 12.33
CA MET A 179 -5.29 -9.14 12.63
C MET A 179 -6.46 -8.44 13.33
N LEU A 180 -7.67 -8.58 12.78
CA LEU A 180 -8.91 -7.99 13.31
C LEU A 180 -9.93 -9.09 13.60
N GLY A 181 -10.84 -8.85 14.55
CA GLY A 181 -11.90 -9.76 14.95
C GLY A 181 -11.38 -11.16 15.28
N VAL A 182 -12.00 -12.20 14.74
CA VAL A 182 -11.67 -13.60 15.04
C VAL A 182 -10.24 -14.01 14.71
N PHE A 183 -9.54 -13.31 13.79
CA PHE A 183 -8.12 -13.56 13.53
C PHE A 183 -7.23 -13.09 14.69
N ARG A 184 -7.66 -12.07 15.45
CA ARG A 184 -6.96 -11.60 16.65
C ARG A 184 -7.32 -12.48 17.86
N GLU A 185 -8.60 -12.83 18.01
CA GLU A 185 -9.16 -13.49 19.18
C GLU A 185 -8.87 -15.00 19.21
N SER A 186 -8.94 -15.68 18.05
CA SER A 186 -8.77 -17.12 17.91
C SER A 186 -7.38 -17.48 17.37
N GLN A 187 -6.59 -18.17 18.19
CA GLN A 187 -5.31 -18.72 17.76
C GLN A 187 -5.47 -19.70 16.60
N LYS A 188 -6.49 -20.57 16.66
CA LYS A 188 -6.76 -21.57 15.60
C LYS A 188 -7.03 -20.92 14.25
N THR A 189 -7.88 -19.89 14.21
CA THR A 189 -8.21 -19.13 12.99
C THR A 189 -6.95 -18.47 12.41
N ARG A 190 -6.13 -17.89 13.28
CA ARG A 190 -4.86 -17.28 12.86
C ARG A 190 -3.88 -18.32 12.32
N GLU A 191 -3.75 -19.47 12.96
CA GLU A 191 -2.87 -20.57 12.51
C GLU A 191 -3.33 -21.16 11.17
N GLU A 192 -4.65 -21.33 10.98
CA GLU A 192 -5.23 -21.76 9.71
C GLU A 192 -4.87 -20.79 8.60
N PHE A 193 -5.12 -19.48 8.78
CA PHE A 193 -4.73 -18.46 7.81
C PHE A 193 -3.23 -18.52 7.48
N LEU A 194 -2.37 -18.53 8.49
CA LEU A 194 -0.92 -18.57 8.28
C LEU A 194 -0.46 -19.88 7.61
N SER A 195 -1.18 -20.99 7.77
CA SER A 195 -0.88 -22.25 7.11
C SER A 195 -1.11 -22.19 5.59
N HIS A 196 -2.08 -21.41 5.13
CA HIS A 196 -2.32 -21.18 3.71
C HIS A 196 -1.24 -20.35 3.02
N LEU A 197 -0.41 -19.63 3.78
CA LEU A 197 0.65 -18.77 3.23
C LEU A 197 1.97 -19.51 2.96
N ARG A 198 2.13 -20.70 3.52
CA ARG A 198 3.32 -21.56 3.36
C ARG A 198 3.44 -22.14 1.97
#